data_551701751cdcfa4f4a06be858d3e2231
#
_entry.id   551701751cdcfa4f4a06be858d3e2231
#
_cell.length_a   1.000
_cell.length_b   1.000
_cell.length_c   1.000
_cell.angle_alpha   90.00
_cell.angle_beta   90.00
_cell.angle_gamma   90.00
#
_symmetry.space_group_name_H-M   'P 1'
#
loop_
_entity.id
_entity.type
_entity.pdbx_description
1 polymer ?
#
loop_
_entity_poly.entity_id
_entity_poly.type
_entity_poly.pdbx_seq_one_letter_code
_entity_poly.pdbx_strand_id
1 'polypeptide(L)'
;MSKTYVRNLGTLSLCLLLAIAGFGAFQKKSVPTTARIAEKKLPIYCVQTDSPKVAISFDAAWGNEDTQDILSILAQHDVKTTFFMTGGWVESYPEDVKAIAEAGHDLGNHSENHKQMSQLS
;
A
#
# COMPACT_ATOMS: atom_id res chain seq x y z
N MET A 1 -50.14 20.89 47.48
CA MET A 1 -48.75 20.74 46.94
C MET A 1 -48.04 22.09 46.99
N SER A 2 -46.90 22.17 47.69
CA SER A 2 -46.19 23.46 47.88
C SER A 2 -45.65 24.00 46.53
N LYS A 3 -45.82 25.31 46.31
CA LYS A 3 -45.30 26.02 45.12
C LYS A 3 -43.78 25.76 44.88
N THR A 4 -43.07 25.47 45.95
CA THR A 4 -41.64 25.13 45.92
C THR A 4 -41.36 23.78 45.23
N TYR A 5 -42.25 22.79 45.44
CA TYR A 5 -42.09 21.45 44.86
C TYR A 5 -42.26 21.48 43.33
N VAL A 6 -43.26 22.19 42.85
CA VAL A 6 -43.52 22.35 41.41
C VAL A 6 -42.36 23.10 40.71
N ARG A 7 -41.79 24.12 41.37
CA ARG A 7 -40.67 24.88 40.84
C ARG A 7 -39.39 24.03 40.72
N ASN A 8 -39.10 23.18 41.71
CA ASN A 8 -37.96 22.29 41.70
C ASN A 8 -38.11 21.15 40.68
N LEU A 9 -39.32 20.68 40.41
CA LEU A 9 -39.59 19.67 39.39
C LEU A 9 -39.34 20.24 37.99
N GLY A 10 -39.75 21.50 37.75
CA GLY A 10 -39.53 22.20 36.48
C GLY A 10 -38.02 22.44 36.16
N THR A 11 -37.25 22.81 37.21
CA THR A 11 -35.80 23.02 37.03
C THR A 11 -35.06 21.71 36.78
N LEU A 12 -35.44 20.62 37.45
CA LEU A 12 -34.86 19.28 37.21
C LEU A 12 -35.16 18.78 35.78
N SER A 13 -36.37 18.99 35.29
CA SER A 13 -36.78 18.61 33.95
C SER A 13 -36.00 19.40 32.86
N LEU A 14 -35.81 20.72 33.07
CA LEU A 14 -35.07 21.57 32.15
C LEU A 14 -33.56 21.18 32.10
N CYS A 15 -32.96 20.86 33.25
CA CYS A 15 -31.57 20.39 33.30
C CYS A 15 -31.38 19.04 32.59
N LEU A 16 -32.33 18.12 32.72
CA LEU A 16 -32.30 16.83 32.03
C LEU A 16 -32.40 16.99 30.50
N LEU A 17 -33.30 17.87 30.04
CA LEU A 17 -33.43 18.16 28.59
C LEU A 17 -32.18 18.81 28.00
N LEU A 18 -31.53 19.72 28.71
CA LEU A 18 -30.28 20.33 28.30
C LEU A 18 -29.12 19.33 28.29
N ALA A 19 -29.07 18.39 29.23
CA ALA A 19 -28.09 17.32 29.26
C ALA A 19 -28.25 16.36 28.07
N ILE A 20 -29.47 16.00 27.69
CA ILE A 20 -29.78 15.13 26.54
C ILE A 20 -29.43 15.86 25.22
N ALA A 21 -29.79 17.13 25.10
CA ALA A 21 -29.44 17.94 23.93
C ALA A 21 -27.92 18.14 23.76
N GLY A 22 -27.21 18.34 24.90
CA GLY A 22 -25.74 18.44 24.92
C GLY A 22 -25.04 17.12 24.53
N PHE A 23 -25.59 15.99 24.95
CA PHE A 23 -25.03 14.66 24.65
C PHE A 23 -25.17 14.32 23.13
N GLY A 24 -26.32 14.73 22.54
CA GLY A 24 -26.54 14.56 21.08
C GLY A 24 -25.61 15.41 20.20
N ALA A 25 -25.22 16.59 20.68
CA ALA A 25 -24.30 17.48 19.95
C ALA A 25 -22.83 17.03 20.02
N PHE A 26 -22.46 16.17 21.00
CA PHE A 26 -21.09 15.68 21.18
C PHE A 26 -20.80 14.37 20.43
N GLN A 27 -21.76 13.83 19.72
CA GLN A 27 -21.53 12.73 18.78
C GLN A 27 -20.72 13.27 17.60
N LYS A 28 -19.39 13.36 17.76
CA LYS A 28 -18.49 13.51 16.62
C LYS A 28 -18.81 12.36 15.66
N LYS A 29 -19.38 12.69 14.49
CA LYS A 29 -19.49 11.74 13.40
C LYS A 29 -18.07 11.20 13.16
N SER A 30 -17.76 10.03 13.66
CA SER A 30 -16.56 9.30 13.27
C SER A 30 -16.73 8.99 11.78
N VAL A 31 -16.02 9.74 10.96
CA VAL A 31 -15.89 9.39 9.54
C VAL A 31 -15.12 8.07 9.52
N PRO A 32 -15.71 6.96 9.08
CA PRO A 32 -15.02 5.69 9.10
C PRO A 32 -13.77 5.84 8.22
N THR A 33 -12.62 5.57 8.78
CA THR A 33 -11.31 5.60 8.10
C THR A 33 -11.30 4.73 6.84
N THR A 34 -12.13 3.70 6.81
CA THR A 34 -12.39 2.83 5.66
C THR A 34 -12.94 3.57 4.43
N ALA A 35 -13.68 4.69 4.57
CA ALA A 35 -14.19 5.44 3.41
C ALA A 35 -13.09 6.16 2.63
N ARG A 36 -11.96 6.48 3.25
CA ARG A 36 -10.81 7.10 2.58
C ARG A 36 -9.88 6.08 1.92
N ILE A 37 -9.91 4.83 2.37
CA ILE A 37 -9.11 3.73 1.77
C ILE A 37 -9.76 3.26 0.47
N ALA A 38 -11.09 3.33 0.34
CA ALA A 38 -11.82 2.91 -0.86
C ALA A 38 -11.53 3.76 -2.11
N GLU A 39 -11.03 5.00 -1.94
CA GLU A 39 -10.65 5.88 -3.06
C GLU A 39 -9.21 5.69 -3.53
N LYS A 40 -8.34 5.06 -2.73
CA LYS A 40 -6.97 4.76 -3.15
C LYS A 40 -6.93 3.45 -3.91
N LYS A 41 -6.52 3.51 -5.16
CA LYS A 41 -6.16 2.31 -5.92
C LYS A 41 -4.90 1.71 -5.26
N LEU A 42 -5.09 0.67 -4.49
CA LEU A 42 -3.97 -0.05 -3.89
C LEU A 42 -3.35 -1.00 -4.92
N PRO A 43 -2.03 -1.19 -4.88
CA PRO A 43 -1.39 -2.22 -5.69
C PRO A 43 -1.87 -3.62 -5.28
N ILE A 44 -1.77 -4.56 -6.18
CA ILE A 44 -2.07 -5.96 -5.90
C ILE A 44 -0.90 -6.54 -5.10
N TYR A 45 -1.13 -6.86 -3.83
CA TYR A 45 -0.12 -7.44 -2.94
C TYR A 45 -0.07 -8.96 -2.99
N CYS A 46 -1.19 -9.59 -3.30
CA CYS A 46 -1.27 -11.04 -3.40
C CYS A 46 -2.42 -11.44 -4.31
N VAL A 47 -2.36 -12.65 -4.82
CA VAL A 47 -3.42 -13.27 -5.63
C VAL A 47 -4.03 -14.41 -4.81
N GLN A 48 -5.36 -14.43 -4.72
CA GLN A 48 -6.06 -15.54 -4.09
C GLN A 48 -5.94 -16.78 -4.99
N THR A 49 -5.34 -17.84 -4.46
CA THR A 49 -5.16 -19.11 -5.17
C THR A 49 -5.13 -20.25 -4.19
N ASP A 50 -5.69 -21.39 -4.59
CA ASP A 50 -5.63 -22.65 -3.84
C ASP A 50 -4.36 -23.45 -4.17
N SER A 51 -3.53 -22.95 -5.07
CA SER A 51 -2.30 -23.57 -5.53
C SER A 51 -1.10 -23.03 -4.71
N PRO A 52 -0.19 -23.90 -4.24
CA PRO A 52 1.00 -23.48 -3.49
C PRO A 52 2.03 -22.87 -4.45
N LYS A 53 1.79 -21.64 -4.90
CA LYS A 53 2.65 -20.90 -5.83
C LYS A 53 3.22 -19.65 -5.15
N VAL A 54 4.44 -19.30 -5.49
CA VAL A 54 5.10 -18.05 -5.15
C VAL A 54 5.50 -17.33 -6.43
N ALA A 55 5.52 -16.00 -6.41
CA ALA A 55 6.11 -15.18 -7.45
C ALA A 55 7.46 -14.67 -6.95
N ILE A 56 8.48 -14.74 -7.80
CA ILE A 56 9.82 -14.22 -7.54
C ILE A 56 10.09 -13.10 -8.52
N SER A 57 10.67 -12.01 -8.04
CA SER A 57 11.18 -10.91 -8.89
C SER A 57 12.54 -10.45 -8.36
N PHE A 58 13.29 -9.80 -9.22
CA PHE A 58 14.59 -9.20 -8.90
C PHE A 58 14.55 -7.72 -9.22
N ASP A 59 15.09 -6.90 -8.31
CA ASP A 59 15.30 -5.48 -8.53
C ASP A 59 16.77 -5.24 -8.87
N ALA A 60 17.06 -4.74 -10.08
CA ALA A 60 18.40 -4.46 -10.56
C ALA A 60 18.66 -2.95 -10.59
N ALA A 61 19.42 -2.48 -9.60
CA ALA A 61 19.73 -1.06 -9.43
C ALA A 61 21.22 -0.78 -9.24
N TRP A 62 22.00 -1.75 -8.75
CA TRP A 62 23.45 -1.62 -8.48
C TRP A 62 24.16 -2.91 -8.87
N GLY A 63 25.34 -2.77 -9.52
CA GLY A 63 26.16 -3.91 -9.90
C GLY A 63 25.47 -4.88 -10.86
N ASN A 64 26.23 -5.83 -11.38
CA ASN A 64 25.72 -6.89 -12.28
C ASN A 64 26.46 -8.21 -12.08
N GLU A 65 27.27 -8.30 -11.04
CA GLU A 65 28.19 -9.42 -10.81
C GLU A 65 27.46 -10.75 -10.70
N ASP A 66 26.23 -10.73 -10.13
CA ASP A 66 25.43 -11.92 -9.89
C ASP A 66 24.47 -12.26 -11.05
N THR A 67 24.34 -11.41 -12.06
CA THR A 67 23.32 -11.56 -13.11
C THR A 67 23.42 -12.90 -13.81
N GLN A 68 24.61 -13.31 -14.24
CA GLN A 68 24.82 -14.55 -14.97
C GLN A 68 24.59 -15.79 -14.08
N ASP A 69 24.96 -15.72 -12.81
CA ASP A 69 24.73 -16.79 -11.86
C ASP A 69 23.22 -16.96 -11.58
N ILE A 70 22.50 -15.85 -11.39
CA ILE A 70 21.05 -15.86 -11.23
C ILE A 70 20.36 -16.48 -12.46
N LEU A 71 20.74 -16.06 -13.68
CA LEU A 71 20.19 -16.61 -14.92
C LEU A 71 20.45 -18.10 -15.05
N SER A 72 21.66 -18.55 -14.67
CA SER A 72 22.04 -19.98 -14.67
C SER A 72 21.16 -20.79 -13.72
N ILE A 73 20.95 -20.29 -12.49
CA ILE A 73 20.13 -20.97 -11.49
C ILE A 73 18.67 -21.05 -11.95
N LEU A 74 18.13 -19.93 -12.46
CA LEU A 74 16.76 -19.90 -12.96
C LEU A 74 16.55 -20.88 -14.11
N ALA A 75 17.53 -20.99 -15.03
CA ALA A 75 17.50 -21.94 -16.13
C ALA A 75 17.55 -23.40 -15.66
N GLN A 76 18.39 -23.71 -14.66
CA GLN A 76 18.49 -25.06 -14.08
C GLN A 76 17.15 -25.54 -13.47
N HIS A 77 16.34 -24.61 -12.97
CA HIS A 77 15.05 -24.91 -12.34
C HIS A 77 13.85 -24.64 -13.23
N ASP A 78 14.05 -24.26 -14.50
CA ASP A 78 13.01 -23.88 -15.44
C ASP A 78 12.07 -22.79 -14.88
N VAL A 79 12.62 -21.81 -14.16
CA VAL A 79 11.88 -20.72 -13.53
C VAL A 79 11.99 -19.47 -14.40
N LYS A 80 10.84 -18.84 -14.69
CA LYS A 80 10.77 -17.51 -15.30
C LYS A 80 10.33 -16.50 -14.25
N THR A 81 10.88 -15.29 -14.33
CA THR A 81 10.67 -14.23 -13.34
C THR A 81 10.67 -12.87 -14.02
N THR A 82 10.38 -11.83 -13.27
CA THR A 82 10.45 -10.43 -13.71
C THR A 82 11.69 -9.77 -13.11
N PHE A 83 12.47 -9.09 -13.95
CA PHE A 83 13.56 -8.22 -13.52
C PHE A 83 13.11 -6.76 -13.63
N PHE A 84 12.96 -6.09 -12.50
CA PHE A 84 12.67 -4.66 -12.41
C PHE A 84 13.98 -3.88 -12.40
N MET A 85 14.29 -3.20 -13.51
CA MET A 85 15.59 -2.54 -13.72
C MET A 85 15.44 -1.03 -13.65
N THR A 86 16.41 -0.35 -13.02
CA THR A 86 16.53 1.11 -13.13
C THR A 86 17.07 1.50 -14.50
N GLY A 87 16.71 2.72 -14.99
CA GLY A 87 17.24 3.26 -16.23
C GLY A 87 18.76 3.32 -16.24
N GLY A 88 19.36 3.79 -15.14
CA GLY A 88 20.83 3.86 -15.01
C GLY A 88 21.50 2.48 -15.05
N TRP A 89 20.86 1.43 -14.53
CA TRP A 89 21.36 0.05 -14.64
C TRP A 89 21.30 -0.46 -16.08
N VAL A 90 20.18 -0.20 -16.77
CA VAL A 90 20.00 -0.57 -18.19
C VAL A 90 21.04 0.09 -19.09
N GLU A 91 21.34 1.37 -18.86
CA GLU A 91 22.39 2.08 -19.59
C GLU A 91 23.78 1.53 -19.32
N SER A 92 24.05 1.12 -18.08
CA SER A 92 25.36 0.62 -17.65
C SER A 92 25.63 -0.82 -18.11
N TYR A 93 24.59 -1.66 -18.20
CA TYR A 93 24.72 -3.10 -18.44
C TYR A 93 23.79 -3.61 -19.55
N PRO A 94 23.84 -3.06 -20.77
CA PRO A 94 22.93 -3.41 -21.87
C PRO A 94 23.01 -4.88 -22.28
N GLU A 95 24.19 -5.51 -22.18
CA GLU A 95 24.34 -6.93 -22.51
C GLU A 95 23.64 -7.84 -21.50
N ASP A 96 23.59 -7.47 -20.22
CA ASP A 96 22.84 -8.22 -19.23
C ASP A 96 21.33 -8.08 -19.42
N VAL A 97 20.85 -6.88 -19.80
CA VAL A 97 19.44 -6.67 -20.19
C VAL A 97 19.06 -7.59 -21.34
N LYS A 98 19.92 -7.68 -22.35
CA LYS A 98 19.71 -8.57 -23.50
C LYS A 98 19.71 -10.04 -23.08
N ALA A 99 20.66 -10.45 -22.26
CA ALA A 99 20.74 -11.83 -21.74
C ALA A 99 19.48 -12.21 -20.93
N ILE A 100 18.98 -11.31 -20.08
CA ILE A 100 17.75 -11.50 -19.31
C ILE A 100 16.55 -11.69 -20.25
N ALA A 101 16.43 -10.84 -21.30
CA ALA A 101 15.34 -10.93 -22.27
C ALA A 101 15.42 -12.20 -23.11
N GLU A 102 16.63 -12.57 -23.62
CA GLU A 102 16.85 -13.79 -24.41
C GLU A 102 16.61 -15.06 -23.60
N ALA A 103 16.86 -15.02 -22.29
CA ALA A 103 16.50 -16.10 -21.37
C ALA A 103 14.99 -16.22 -21.15
N GLY A 104 14.17 -15.31 -21.66
CA GLY A 104 12.71 -15.34 -21.61
C GLY A 104 12.14 -14.88 -20.28
N HIS A 105 12.82 -13.98 -19.60
CA HIS A 105 12.32 -13.30 -18.41
C HIS A 105 11.59 -12.01 -18.78
N ASP A 106 10.66 -11.57 -17.92
CA ASP A 106 9.96 -10.30 -18.08
C ASP A 106 10.85 -9.14 -17.65
N LEU A 107 10.77 -8.02 -18.40
CA LEU A 107 11.47 -6.78 -18.08
C LEU A 107 10.51 -5.78 -17.46
N GLY A 108 10.80 -5.33 -16.25
CA GLY A 108 10.01 -4.39 -15.48
C GLY A 108 10.74 -3.06 -15.28
N ASN A 109 9.98 -2.00 -14.98
CA ASN A 109 10.50 -0.68 -14.69
C ASN A 109 10.69 -0.47 -13.18
N HIS A 110 11.88 0.02 -12.79
CA HIS A 110 12.23 0.34 -11.40
C HIS A 110 12.69 1.81 -11.24
N SER A 111 12.03 2.74 -11.92
CA SER A 111 12.41 4.14 -12.01
C SER A 111 13.74 4.37 -12.73
N GLU A 112 14.12 5.64 -12.91
CA GLU A 112 15.38 6.00 -13.57
C GLU A 112 16.60 5.78 -12.67
N ASN A 113 16.57 6.36 -11.45
CA ASN A 113 17.72 6.42 -10.57
C ASN A 113 17.38 6.09 -9.12
N HIS A 114 16.31 5.35 -8.87
CA HIS A 114 15.88 4.94 -7.53
C HIS A 114 15.73 6.11 -6.54
N LYS A 115 15.25 7.27 -7.03
CA LYS A 115 15.07 8.46 -6.20
C LYS A 115 13.92 8.28 -5.21
N GLN A 116 14.03 8.94 -4.06
CA GLN A 116 12.91 9.02 -3.10
C GLN A 116 11.78 9.86 -3.69
N MET A 117 10.70 9.23 -4.13
CA MET A 117 9.58 9.88 -4.83
C MET A 117 8.91 10.98 -4.01
N SER A 118 8.90 10.86 -2.67
CA SER A 118 8.36 11.88 -1.76
C SER A 118 9.15 13.19 -1.74
N GLN A 119 10.36 13.21 -2.31
CA GLN A 119 11.24 14.38 -2.38
C GLN A 119 11.27 15.03 -3.76
N LEU A 120 10.53 14.47 -4.71
CA LEU A 120 10.41 15.02 -6.05
C LEU A 120 9.27 16.03 -6.09
N SER A 121 9.54 17.23 -6.67
CA SER A 121 8.54 18.28 -6.91
C SER A 121 7.78 18.05 -8.19
#